data_e4b80903d99f7ebe1517d02d72469efb
#
_entry.id   e4b80903d99f7ebe1517d02d72469efb
#
_cell.length_a   1.000
_cell.length_b   1.000
_cell.length_c   1.000
_cell.angle_alpha   90.00
_cell.angle_beta   90.00
_cell.angle_gamma   90.00
#
_symmetry.space_group_name_H-M   'P 1'
#
loop_
_entity.id
_entity.type
_entity.pdbx_description
1 polymer ?
#
loop_
_entity_poly.entity_id
_entity_poly.type
_entity_poly.pdbx_seq_one_letter_code
_entity_poly.pdbx_strand_id
1 'polypeptide(L)' 'MNNLIEQDISYHLNNHLSKLGNVEQAQIYRMTVEQAERAAIKAVLAYTGGNKSKAADYLGINRIALSTKIKQLGIEVK' A
#
# COMPACT_ATOMS: atom_id res chain seq x y z
N MET A 1 8.40 10.40 8.07
CA MET A 1 9.27 9.27 7.80
C MET A 1 8.69 8.30 6.81
N ASN A 2 7.46 7.94 6.97
CA ASN A 2 6.77 7.07 6.02
C ASN A 2 6.57 7.73 4.68
N ASN A 3 6.59 9.04 4.64
CA ASN A 3 6.41 9.81 3.41
C ASN A 3 7.51 9.56 2.38
N LEU A 4 8.72 9.19 2.83
CA LEU A 4 9.81 8.91 1.90
C LEU A 4 9.50 7.68 1.05
N ILE A 5 8.98 6.62 1.66
CA ILE A 5 8.63 5.41 0.92
C ILE A 5 7.43 5.68 0.01
N GLU A 6 6.43 6.37 0.54
CA GLU A 6 5.23 6.70 -0.22
C GLU A 6 5.55 7.60 -1.40
N GLN A 7 6.36 8.63 -1.19
CA GLN A 7 6.78 9.53 -2.25
C GLN A 7 7.63 8.82 -3.29
N ASP A 8 8.51 7.94 -2.86
CA ASP A 8 9.36 7.17 -3.74
C ASP A 8 8.54 6.28 -4.66
N ILE A 9 7.58 5.57 -4.11
CA ILE A 9 6.68 4.72 -4.89
C ILE A 9 5.86 5.56 -5.88
N SER A 10 5.31 6.68 -5.42
CA SER A 10 4.53 7.57 -6.29
C SER A 10 5.37 8.16 -7.42
N TYR A 11 6.59 8.56 -7.10
CA TYR A 11 7.51 9.09 -8.10
C TYR A 11 7.82 8.05 -9.16
N HIS A 12 8.19 6.85 -8.75
CA HIS A 12 8.52 5.77 -9.68
C HIS A 12 7.32 5.37 -10.51
N LEU A 13 6.14 5.30 -9.92
CA LEU A 13 4.94 4.96 -10.64
C LEU A 13 4.62 6.00 -11.71
N ASN A 14 4.62 7.27 -11.34
CA ASN A 14 4.32 8.34 -12.29
C ASN A 14 5.34 8.41 -13.41
N ASN A 15 6.61 8.29 -13.07
CA ASN A 15 7.69 8.32 -14.04
C ASN A 15 7.59 7.15 -15.00
N HIS A 16 7.28 5.99 -14.48
CA HIS A 16 7.13 4.77 -15.26
C HIS A 16 5.94 4.86 -16.21
N LEU A 17 4.80 5.33 -15.72
CA LEU A 17 3.60 5.50 -16.51
C LEU A 17 3.80 6.49 -17.65
N SER A 18 4.52 7.58 -17.41
CA SER A 18 4.81 8.55 -18.47
C SER A 18 5.72 7.99 -19.55
N LYS A 19 6.59 7.09 -19.21
CA LYS A 19 7.54 6.50 -20.16
C LYS A 19 6.96 5.35 -20.96
N LEU A 20 6.10 4.56 -20.33
CA LEU A 20 5.62 3.33 -20.95
C LEU A 20 4.69 3.55 -22.12
N GLY A 21 3.76 4.49 -21.99
CA GLY A 21 2.75 4.68 -23.02
C GLY A 21 1.95 3.40 -23.28
N ASN A 22 2.01 2.42 -22.39
CA ASN A 22 1.42 1.10 -22.55
C ASN A 22 0.59 0.77 -21.32
N VAL A 23 -0.71 0.61 -21.51
CA VAL A 23 -1.67 0.36 -20.44
C VAL A 23 -1.39 -0.95 -19.73
N GLU A 24 -1.01 -1.97 -20.50
CA GLU A 24 -0.74 -3.30 -19.96
C GLU A 24 0.43 -3.29 -18.97
N GLN A 25 1.53 -2.65 -19.35
CA GLN A 25 2.69 -2.51 -18.47
C GLN A 25 2.38 -1.64 -17.26
N ALA A 26 1.58 -0.60 -17.44
CA ALA A 26 1.14 0.24 -16.34
C ALA A 26 0.31 -0.56 -15.34
N GLN A 27 -0.54 -1.46 -15.80
CA GLN A 27 -1.30 -2.34 -14.92
C GLN A 27 -0.41 -3.30 -14.13
N ILE A 28 0.59 -3.87 -14.79
CA ILE A 28 1.55 -4.76 -14.12
C ILE A 28 2.28 -4.02 -13.02
N TYR A 29 2.72 -2.80 -13.31
CA TYR A 29 3.41 -1.99 -12.31
C TYR A 29 2.51 -1.67 -11.12
N ARG A 30 1.26 -1.32 -11.40
CA ARG A 30 0.28 -1.03 -10.35
C ARG A 30 0.03 -2.26 -9.46
N MET A 31 -0.09 -3.43 -10.06
CA MET A 31 -0.26 -4.68 -9.32
C MET A 31 0.93 -4.94 -8.40
N THR A 32 2.13 -4.65 -8.86
CA THR A 32 3.34 -4.80 -8.06
C THR A 32 3.31 -3.87 -6.84
N VAL A 33 2.89 -2.63 -7.03
CA VAL A 33 2.74 -1.67 -5.94
C VAL A 33 1.68 -2.13 -4.94
N GLU A 34 0.57 -2.65 -5.43
CA GLU A 34 -0.49 -3.18 -4.56
C GLU A 34 -0.01 -4.37 -3.73
N GLN A 35 0.79 -5.24 -4.32
CA GLN A 35 1.37 -6.37 -3.58
C GLN A 35 2.31 -5.89 -2.48
N ALA A 36 3.09 -4.85 -2.76
CA ALA A 36 3.97 -4.26 -1.76
C ALA A 36 3.16 -3.64 -0.61
N GLU A 37 2.09 -2.94 -0.93
CA GLU A 37 1.18 -2.40 0.09
C GLU A 37 0.57 -3.50 0.94
N ARG A 38 0.11 -4.56 0.31
CA ARG A 38 -0.47 -5.71 1.02
C ARG A 38 0.53 -6.29 2.01
N ALA A 39 1.76 -6.51 1.56
CA ALA A 39 2.81 -7.07 2.41
C ALA A 39 3.09 -6.16 3.62
N ALA A 40 3.17 -4.86 3.39
CA ALA A 40 3.43 -3.88 4.44
C ALA A 40 2.28 -3.86 5.46
N ILE A 41 1.05 -3.83 5.00
CA ILE A 41 -0.12 -3.80 5.87
C ILE A 41 -0.21 -5.10 6.69
N LYS A 42 -0.01 -6.24 6.05
CA LYS A 42 -0.03 -7.53 6.75
C LYS A 42 1.03 -7.61 7.83
N ALA A 43 2.24 -7.13 7.53
CA ALA A 43 3.33 -7.13 8.50
C ALA A 43 3.01 -6.26 9.72
N VAL A 44 2.47 -5.07 9.49
CA VAL A 44 2.12 -4.16 10.58
C VAL A 44 0.94 -4.68 11.39
N LEU A 45 -0.06 -5.27 10.73
CA LEU A 45 -1.17 -5.89 11.43
C LEU A 45 -0.71 -7.04 12.31
N ALA A 46 0.20 -7.87 11.82
CA ALA A 46 0.77 -8.96 12.60
C ALA A 46 1.52 -8.42 13.81
N TYR A 47 2.29 -7.36 13.60
CA TYR A 47 3.06 -6.73 14.68
C TYR A 47 2.16 -6.17 15.77
N THR A 48 1.00 -5.62 15.41
CA THR A 48 0.06 -5.03 16.37
C THR A 48 -0.97 -6.03 16.89
N GLY A 49 -0.87 -7.29 16.51
CA GLY A 49 -1.82 -8.30 16.94
C GLY A 49 -3.22 -8.11 16.36
N GLY A 50 -3.32 -7.55 15.18
CA GLY A 50 -4.60 -7.27 14.52
C GLY A 50 -5.27 -5.97 14.95
N ASN A 51 -4.57 -5.14 15.71
CA ASN A 51 -5.11 -3.86 16.16
C ASN A 51 -5.03 -2.83 15.03
N LYS A 52 -6.16 -2.59 14.37
CA LYS A 52 -6.23 -1.70 13.22
C LYS A 52 -5.86 -0.25 13.57
N SER A 53 -6.27 0.22 14.74
CA SER A 53 -5.96 1.59 15.17
C SER A 53 -4.46 1.79 15.31
N LYS A 54 -3.77 0.87 15.97
CA LYS A 54 -2.32 0.93 16.11
C LYS A 54 -1.63 0.75 14.75
N ALA A 55 -2.11 -0.17 13.94
CA ALA A 55 -1.55 -0.38 12.62
C ALA A 55 -1.65 0.88 11.76
N ALA A 56 -2.79 1.56 11.80
CA ALA A 56 -2.96 2.83 11.09
C ALA A 56 -1.96 3.88 11.56
N ASP A 57 -1.75 3.97 12.86
CA ASP A 57 -0.76 4.89 13.43
C ASP A 57 0.65 4.59 12.92
N TYR A 58 1.04 3.33 12.92
CA TYR A 58 2.36 2.93 12.40
C TYR A 58 2.51 3.23 10.92
N LEU A 59 1.44 3.09 10.15
CA LEU A 59 1.46 3.33 8.72
C LEU A 59 1.28 4.81 8.36
N GLY A 60 0.95 5.65 9.34
CA GLY A 60 0.74 7.08 9.12
C GLY A 60 -0.53 7.41 8.35
N ILE A 61 -1.53 6.55 8.44
CA ILE A 61 -2.84 6.78 7.81
C ILE A 61 -3.94 6.69 8.86
N ASN A 62 -5.14 7.16 8.52
CA ASN A 62 -6.23 7.04 9.45
C ASN A 62 -6.85 5.63 9.39
N ARG A 63 -7.60 5.27 10.42
CA ARG A 63 -8.18 3.95 10.56
C ARG A 63 -9.17 3.61 9.43
N ILE A 64 -9.90 4.59 8.98
CA ILE A 64 -10.89 4.39 7.91
C ILE A 64 -10.18 4.08 6.59
N ALA A 65 -9.11 4.82 6.29
CA ALA A 65 -8.31 4.56 5.10
C ALA A 65 -7.69 3.15 5.15
N LEU A 66 -7.19 2.75 6.31
CA LEU A 66 -6.64 1.41 6.48
C LEU A 66 -7.72 0.34 6.26
N SER A 67 -8.89 0.52 6.83
CA SER A 67 -9.99 -0.44 6.66
C SER A 67 -10.39 -0.58 5.20
N THR A 68 -10.42 0.53 4.47
CA THR A 68 -10.71 0.53 3.04
C THR A 68 -9.65 -0.26 2.26
N LYS A 69 -8.38 -0.02 2.56
CA LYS A 69 -7.28 -0.73 1.90
C LYS A 69 -7.32 -2.23 2.20
N ILE A 70 -7.63 -2.60 3.43
CA ILE A 70 -7.76 -4.00 3.82
C ILE A 70 -8.81 -4.70 2.96
N LYS A 71 -9.95 -4.04 2.75
CA LYS A 71 -11.02 -4.59 1.91
C LYS A 71 -10.59 -4.67 0.45
N GLN A 72 -10.01 -3.61 -0.07
CA GLN A 72 -9.59 -3.54 -1.47
C GLN A 72 -8.52 -4.57 -1.80
N LEU A 73 -7.61 -4.81 -0.88
CA LEU A 73 -6.49 -5.74 -1.07
C LEU A 73 -6.82 -7.17 -0.65
N GLY A 74 -8.00 -7.40 -0.10
CA GLY A 74 -8.42 -8.73 0.32
C GLY A 74 -7.58 -9.30 1.46
N ILE A 75 -7.17 -8.45 2.40
CA ILE A 75 -6.35 -8.86 3.53
C ILE A 75 -7.25 -9.39 4.65
N GLU A 76 -6.91 -10.54 5.17
CA GLU A 76 -7.61 -11.09 6.32
C GLU A 76 -7.01 -10.52 7.61
N VAL A 77 -7.88 -10.09 8.50
CA VAL A 77 -7.51 -9.59 9.83
C VAL A 77 -8.13 -10.51 10.86
N LYS A 78 -7.29 -11.08 11.70
CA LYS A 78 -7.77 -11.93 12.79
C LYS A 78 -8.01 -11.14 14.04
#